data_b3d7cb93514dec6700e7882994672511
#
_entry.id   b3d7cb93514dec6700e7882994672511
#
_cell.length_a   1.000
_cell.length_b   1.000
_cell.length_c   1.000
_cell.angle_alpha   90.00
_cell.angle_beta   90.00
_cell.angle_gamma   90.00
#
_symmetry.space_group_name_H-M   'P 1'
#
loop_
_entity.id
_entity.type
_entity.pdbx_description
1 polymer ?
#
loop_
_entity_poly.entity_id
_entity_poly.type
_entity_poly.pdbx_seq_one_letter_code
_entity_poly.pdbx_strand_id
1 'polypeptide(L)'
;GPDESMSNRLYKVFEYQKRDWNAEMLDTDDCLARDGRIMDSMLSEHMCEGWLEGYLLTGRHGFFASYEAFIRIVDSMAAQHAKWLKVCNQLSWRQPIASLNFILTSNVWQQDHNGFTHQDPGFLDHIANKKADVVRMYLPPDANCLLSCFDHCIKSKNYVNAIVASKHPSCQWL
;
A
#
# COMPACT_ATOMS: atom_id res chain seq x y z
N GLY A 1 4.24 -5.28 1.57
CA GLY A 1 5.05 -4.60 0.57
C GLY A 1 6.47 -5.13 0.54
N PRO A 2 7.23 -4.90 -0.53
CA PRO A 2 8.57 -5.45 -0.69
C PRO A 2 9.67 -4.72 0.12
N ASP A 3 9.29 -3.80 0.98
CA ASP A 3 10.21 -2.99 1.75
C ASP A 3 10.85 -3.78 2.90
N GLU A 4 12.18 -3.89 2.90
CA GLU A 4 12.94 -4.63 3.91
C GLU A 4 12.70 -4.14 5.33
N SER A 5 12.54 -2.83 5.55
CA SER A 5 12.29 -2.30 6.88
C SER A 5 10.90 -2.68 7.40
N MET A 6 9.91 -2.80 6.53
CA MET A 6 8.61 -3.36 6.88
C MET A 6 8.71 -4.87 7.16
N SER A 7 9.43 -5.61 6.33
CA SER A 7 9.61 -7.06 6.46
C SER A 7 10.29 -7.42 7.79
N ASN A 8 11.35 -6.72 8.16
CA ASN A 8 12.06 -6.94 9.42
C ASN A 8 11.18 -6.68 10.65
N ARG A 9 10.31 -5.69 10.60
CA ARG A 9 9.36 -5.41 11.69
C ARG A 9 8.23 -6.43 11.79
N LEU A 10 7.93 -7.11 10.69
CA LEU A 10 6.88 -8.12 10.60
C LEU A 10 7.39 -9.55 10.83
N TYR A 11 8.67 -9.77 11.14
CA TYR A 11 9.24 -11.12 11.30
C TYR A 11 8.44 -11.99 12.28
N LYS A 12 8.01 -11.45 13.41
CA LYS A 12 7.16 -12.18 14.36
C LYS A 12 5.79 -12.56 13.76
N VAL A 13 5.28 -11.77 12.84
CA VAL A 13 4.04 -12.12 12.12
C VAL A 13 4.28 -13.35 11.25
N PHE A 14 5.45 -13.47 10.63
CA PHE A 14 5.82 -14.67 9.85
C PHE A 14 5.87 -15.93 10.71
N GLU A 15 6.40 -15.83 11.93
CA GLU A 15 6.43 -16.96 12.87
C GLU A 15 5.02 -17.47 13.22
N TYR A 16 4.08 -16.55 13.47
CA TYR A 16 2.72 -16.89 13.90
C TYR A 16 1.78 -17.23 12.75
N GLN A 17 1.81 -16.47 11.67
CA GLN A 17 0.86 -16.61 10.56
C GLN A 17 1.34 -17.58 9.48
N LYS A 18 2.62 -17.90 9.49
CA LYS A 18 3.31 -18.71 8.50
C LYS A 18 3.20 -18.16 7.08
N ARG A 19 4.23 -18.40 6.29
CA ARG A 19 4.25 -18.06 4.86
C ARG A 19 3.78 -19.26 4.06
N ASP A 20 3.01 -19.02 3.03
CA ASP A 20 2.66 -20.03 2.03
C ASP A 20 3.42 -19.73 0.73
N TRP A 21 4.09 -20.76 0.22
CA TRP A 21 4.83 -20.73 -1.03
C TRP A 21 4.41 -21.90 -1.92
N ASN A 22 4.02 -21.61 -3.16
CA ASN A 22 3.52 -22.63 -4.09
C ASN A 22 4.60 -23.55 -4.70
N ALA A 23 5.84 -23.43 -4.25
CA ALA A 23 6.93 -24.33 -4.64
C ALA A 23 7.09 -25.50 -3.66
N GLU A 24 8.13 -26.29 -3.85
CA GLU A 24 8.52 -27.33 -2.91
C GLU A 24 8.95 -26.72 -1.58
N MET A 25 8.45 -27.28 -0.49
CA MET A 25 8.82 -26.91 0.87
C MET A 25 9.81 -27.91 1.40
N LEU A 26 10.95 -27.41 1.89
CA LEU A 26 12.01 -28.23 2.45
C LEU A 26 11.94 -28.19 3.98
N ASP A 27 12.45 -29.24 4.65
CA ASP A 27 12.51 -29.28 6.10
C ASP A 27 13.41 -28.21 6.74
N THR A 28 14.25 -27.59 5.92
CA THR A 28 15.14 -26.49 6.32
C THR A 28 14.48 -25.10 6.18
N ASP A 29 13.28 -25.02 5.63
CA ASP A 29 12.60 -23.75 5.41
C ASP A 29 11.97 -23.24 6.70
N ASP A 30 12.26 -21.99 7.02
CA ASP A 30 11.72 -21.33 8.21
C ASP A 30 10.35 -20.71 7.94
N CYS A 31 9.44 -20.89 8.91
CA CYS A 31 8.14 -20.21 8.92
C CYS A 31 7.24 -20.49 7.71
N LEU A 32 7.40 -21.62 7.01
CA LEU A 32 6.51 -22.06 5.93
C LEU A 32 5.40 -23.01 6.42
N ALA A 33 4.22 -22.89 5.82
CA ALA A 33 3.12 -23.85 6.00
C ALA A 33 2.14 -23.74 4.82
N ARG A 34 1.54 -24.87 4.41
CA ARG A 34 0.55 -24.93 3.31
C ARG A 34 -0.73 -24.13 3.58
N ASP A 35 -1.05 -23.91 4.84
CA ASP A 35 -2.18 -23.09 5.31
C ASP A 35 -1.73 -21.70 5.81
N GLY A 36 -0.51 -21.31 5.44
CA GLY A 36 0.06 -20.01 5.79
C GLY A 36 -0.81 -18.85 5.28
N ARG A 37 -0.89 -17.80 6.08
CA ARG A 37 -1.70 -16.60 5.75
C ARG A 37 -0.92 -15.51 5.04
N ILE A 38 0.39 -15.70 4.92
CA ILE A 38 1.28 -14.75 4.24
C ILE A 38 1.71 -15.38 2.95
N MET A 39 1.28 -14.79 1.85
CA MET A 39 1.69 -15.26 0.52
C MET A 39 3.12 -14.82 0.25
N ASP A 40 4.00 -15.79 0.13
CA ASP A 40 5.38 -15.54 -0.27
C ASP A 40 5.49 -15.57 -1.80
N SER A 41 6.24 -14.65 -2.38
CA SER A 41 6.37 -14.54 -3.82
C SER A 41 7.66 -13.81 -4.22
N MET A 42 7.88 -13.71 -5.53
CA MET A 42 8.97 -12.89 -6.04
C MET A 42 8.79 -11.42 -5.67
N LEU A 43 9.91 -10.70 -5.55
CA LEU A 43 9.93 -9.26 -5.32
C LEU A 43 9.35 -8.53 -6.55
N SER A 44 8.12 -8.06 -6.43
CA SER A 44 7.43 -7.31 -7.48
C SER A 44 6.32 -6.44 -6.92
N GLU A 45 6.50 -5.13 -7.00
CA GLU A 45 5.51 -4.14 -6.61
C GLU A 45 4.25 -4.26 -7.47
N HIS A 46 4.41 -4.46 -8.79
CA HIS A 46 3.30 -4.62 -9.72
C HIS A 46 2.41 -5.81 -9.34
N MET A 47 3.03 -6.94 -8.99
CA MET A 47 2.28 -8.13 -8.59
C MET A 47 1.56 -7.91 -7.27
N CYS A 48 2.22 -7.31 -6.27
CA CYS A 48 1.61 -7.00 -4.99
C CYS A 48 0.41 -6.05 -5.12
N GLU A 49 0.52 -5.02 -5.95
CA GLU A 49 -0.61 -4.11 -6.21
C GLU A 49 -1.71 -4.80 -7.00
N GLY A 50 -1.40 -5.57 -8.03
CA GLY A 50 -2.38 -6.31 -8.82
C GLY A 50 -3.19 -7.30 -7.95
N TRP A 51 -2.55 -7.96 -7.00
CA TRP A 51 -3.26 -8.80 -6.02
C TRP A 51 -4.15 -7.99 -5.09
N LEU A 52 -3.67 -6.83 -4.62
CA LEU A 52 -4.48 -5.94 -3.81
C LEU A 52 -5.72 -5.45 -4.59
N GLU A 53 -5.54 -4.99 -5.82
CA GLU A 53 -6.67 -4.57 -6.67
C GLU A 53 -7.69 -5.69 -6.85
N GLY A 54 -7.24 -6.90 -7.18
CA GLY A 54 -8.11 -8.07 -7.28
C GLY A 54 -8.84 -8.38 -5.96
N TYR A 55 -8.14 -8.25 -4.83
CA TYR A 55 -8.71 -8.47 -3.50
C TYR A 55 -9.80 -7.44 -3.15
N LEU A 56 -9.59 -6.16 -3.48
CA LEU A 56 -10.58 -5.10 -3.30
C LEU A 56 -11.86 -5.35 -4.11
N LEU A 57 -11.72 -5.90 -5.33
CA LEU A 57 -12.86 -6.25 -6.19
C LEU A 57 -13.73 -7.37 -5.59
N THR A 58 -13.22 -8.16 -4.67
CA THR A 58 -14.00 -9.16 -3.94
C THR A 58 -14.78 -8.59 -2.74
N GLY A 59 -14.77 -7.27 -2.57
CA GLY A 59 -15.43 -6.58 -1.45
C GLY A 59 -14.62 -6.55 -0.15
N ARG A 60 -13.35 -6.95 -0.19
CA ARG A 60 -12.44 -6.92 0.94
C ARG A 60 -11.66 -5.60 0.97
N HIS A 61 -11.01 -5.33 2.10
CA HIS A 61 -10.24 -4.10 2.34
C HIS A 61 -8.75 -4.41 2.42
N GLY A 62 -7.93 -3.47 1.98
CA GLY A 62 -6.49 -3.62 2.03
C GLY A 62 -5.74 -2.33 1.76
N PHE A 63 -4.43 -2.41 1.84
CA PHE A 63 -3.53 -1.29 1.55
C PHE A 63 -2.21 -1.81 0.99
N PHE A 64 -1.54 -0.95 0.24
CA PHE A 64 -0.19 -1.15 -0.27
C PHE A 64 0.75 -0.21 0.47
N ALA A 65 1.78 -0.77 1.11
CA ALA A 65 2.80 0.01 1.80
C ALA A 65 4.10 0.00 0.99
N SER A 66 4.68 1.19 0.79
CA SER A 66 5.95 1.36 0.11
C SER A 66 6.62 2.66 0.54
N TYR A 67 7.92 2.80 0.29
CA TYR A 67 8.58 4.11 0.37
C TYR A 67 8.11 5.01 -0.76
N GLU A 68 8.07 6.31 -0.51
CA GLU A 68 7.76 7.29 -1.55
C GLU A 68 8.72 7.18 -2.75
N ALA A 69 9.99 6.86 -2.47
CA ALA A 69 11.00 6.67 -3.52
C ALA A 69 10.71 5.52 -4.50
N PHE A 70 9.95 4.50 -4.08
CA PHE A 70 9.68 3.32 -4.89
C PHE A 70 8.26 3.25 -5.43
N ILE A 71 7.33 3.99 -4.86
CA ILE A 71 5.91 3.88 -5.23
C ILE A 71 5.64 4.22 -6.70
N ARG A 72 6.52 4.99 -7.35
CA ARG A 72 6.39 5.27 -8.78
C ARG A 72 6.45 4.03 -9.68
N ILE A 73 7.02 2.94 -9.22
CA ILE A 73 7.02 1.67 -9.95
C ILE A 73 5.58 1.26 -10.32
N VAL A 74 4.61 1.53 -9.44
CA VAL A 74 3.19 1.18 -9.65
C VAL A 74 2.31 2.37 -10.04
N ASP A 75 2.89 3.50 -10.37
CA ASP A 75 2.17 4.74 -10.70
C ASP A 75 1.18 4.56 -11.86
N SER A 76 1.57 3.82 -12.91
CA SER A 76 0.69 3.53 -14.03
C SER A 76 -0.53 2.69 -13.62
N MET A 77 -0.37 1.74 -12.71
CA MET A 77 -1.46 0.92 -12.18
C MET A 77 -2.41 1.77 -11.36
N ALA A 78 -1.91 2.58 -10.43
CA ALA A 78 -2.70 3.53 -9.66
C ALA A 78 -3.49 4.49 -10.56
N ALA A 79 -2.87 4.98 -11.65
CA ALA A 79 -3.53 5.84 -12.62
C ALA A 79 -4.64 5.11 -13.40
N GLN A 80 -4.45 3.85 -13.77
CA GLN A 80 -5.48 3.04 -14.42
C GLN A 80 -6.62 2.73 -13.47
N HIS A 81 -6.33 2.39 -12.23
CA HIS A 81 -7.34 2.16 -11.20
C HIS A 81 -8.20 3.41 -10.97
N ALA A 82 -7.60 4.60 -10.88
CA ALA A 82 -8.32 5.85 -10.76
C ALA A 82 -9.24 6.13 -11.95
N LYS A 83 -8.78 5.87 -13.19
CA LYS A 83 -9.61 5.98 -14.41
C LYS A 83 -10.79 5.03 -14.36
N TRP A 84 -10.52 3.79 -13.97
CA TRP A 84 -11.54 2.77 -13.87
C TRP A 84 -12.62 3.14 -12.84
N LEU A 85 -12.23 3.60 -11.64
CA LEU A 85 -13.15 4.08 -10.62
C LEU A 85 -14.01 5.23 -11.12
N LYS A 86 -13.42 6.19 -11.83
CA LYS A 86 -14.16 7.32 -12.42
C LYS A 86 -15.29 6.86 -13.36
N VAL A 87 -15.00 5.85 -14.19
CA VAL A 87 -16.01 5.30 -15.10
C VAL A 87 -17.04 4.49 -14.32
N CYS A 88 -16.62 3.64 -13.40
CA CYS A 88 -17.51 2.81 -12.60
C CYS A 88 -18.48 3.62 -11.74
N ASN A 89 -18.08 4.77 -11.24
CA ASN A 89 -18.94 5.67 -10.46
C ASN A 89 -20.12 6.25 -11.27
N GLN A 90 -20.06 6.18 -12.60
CA GLN A 90 -21.14 6.63 -13.48
C GLN A 90 -22.14 5.53 -13.81
N LEU A 91 -21.87 4.29 -13.41
CA LEU A 91 -22.70 3.12 -13.72
C LEU A 91 -23.64 2.81 -12.56
N SER A 92 -24.92 3.06 -12.74
CA SER A 92 -25.95 2.93 -11.67
C SER A 92 -26.11 1.50 -11.11
N TRP A 93 -25.75 0.48 -11.89
CA TRP A 93 -25.84 -0.92 -11.48
C TRP A 93 -24.60 -1.42 -10.73
N ARG A 94 -23.52 -0.63 -10.71
CA ARG A 94 -22.26 -1.04 -10.07
C ARG A 94 -22.23 -0.67 -8.60
N GLN A 95 -21.93 -1.65 -7.76
CA GLN A 95 -21.77 -1.41 -6.33
C GLN A 95 -20.43 -0.74 -6.03
N PRO A 96 -20.37 0.18 -5.04
CA PRO A 96 -19.12 0.75 -4.58
C PRO A 96 -18.17 -0.32 -4.07
N ILE A 97 -16.89 -0.22 -4.44
CA ILE A 97 -15.82 -1.11 -3.96
C ILE A 97 -14.97 -0.43 -2.90
N ALA A 98 -14.25 -1.24 -2.12
CA ALA A 98 -13.27 -0.72 -1.18
C ALA A 98 -12.20 0.11 -1.89
N SER A 99 -11.75 1.18 -1.25
CA SER A 99 -10.74 2.07 -1.82
C SER A 99 -9.37 1.41 -1.92
N LEU A 100 -8.61 1.77 -2.95
CA LEU A 100 -7.19 1.44 -3.06
C LEU A 100 -6.40 2.42 -2.18
N ASN A 101 -5.72 1.89 -1.17
CA ASN A 101 -5.02 2.70 -0.19
C ASN A 101 -3.52 2.48 -0.28
N PHE A 102 -2.76 3.57 -0.44
CA PHE A 102 -1.31 3.59 -0.37
C PHE A 102 -0.86 4.21 0.96
N ILE A 103 0.09 3.56 1.63
CA ILE A 103 0.80 4.10 2.78
C ILE A 103 2.25 4.30 2.37
N LEU A 104 2.68 5.55 2.28
CA LEU A 104 4.05 5.92 1.99
C LEU A 104 4.82 6.00 3.30
N THR A 105 5.66 5.00 3.56
CA THR A 105 6.35 4.80 4.83
C THR A 105 7.66 5.56 4.95
N SER A 106 7.99 6.39 3.97
CA SER A 106 9.09 7.35 4.00
C SER A 106 8.72 8.61 3.25
N ASN A 107 9.41 9.71 3.55
CA ASN A 107 9.19 11.01 2.92
C ASN A 107 10.41 11.45 2.15
N VAL A 108 10.27 11.70 0.85
CA VAL A 108 11.37 12.18 0.02
C VAL A 108 11.87 13.55 0.50
N TRP A 109 10.98 14.46 0.89
CA TRP A 109 11.38 15.79 1.37
C TRP A 109 12.13 15.78 2.71
N GLN A 110 12.01 14.69 3.51
CA GLN A 110 12.80 14.49 4.73
C GLN A 110 14.11 13.72 4.47
N GLN A 111 14.42 13.45 3.21
CA GLN A 111 15.58 12.65 2.81
C GLN A 111 15.54 11.22 3.40
N ASP A 112 14.35 10.71 3.63
CA ASP A 112 14.06 9.39 4.18
C ASP A 112 14.22 8.31 3.12
N HIS A 113 15.44 7.97 2.77
CA HIS A 113 15.73 7.06 1.66
C HIS A 113 16.73 5.95 2.04
N ASN A 114 16.75 4.89 1.26
CA ASN A 114 17.70 3.77 1.41
C ASN A 114 19.05 4.03 0.74
N GLY A 115 19.19 5.11 0.01
CA GLY A 115 20.40 5.50 -0.69
C GLY A 115 20.15 6.67 -1.60
N PHE A 116 21.16 7.43 -1.87
CA PHE A 116 21.10 8.65 -2.68
C PHE A 116 20.52 8.41 -4.09
N THR A 117 20.73 7.24 -4.64
CA THR A 117 20.30 6.85 -5.98
C THR A 117 18.87 6.31 -6.04
N HIS A 118 18.21 6.14 -4.89
CA HIS A 118 16.87 5.54 -4.81
C HIS A 118 15.75 6.59 -4.69
N GLN A 119 16.04 7.85 -4.95
CA GLN A 119 15.06 8.92 -4.92
C GLN A 119 14.37 9.03 -6.29
N ASP A 120 13.11 8.67 -6.36
CA ASP A 120 12.26 8.93 -7.51
C ASP A 120 10.95 9.58 -7.07
N PRO A 121 10.97 10.88 -6.70
CA PRO A 121 9.77 11.62 -6.34
C PRO A 121 8.86 11.79 -7.55
N GLY A 122 7.58 12.06 -7.33
CA GLY A 122 6.65 12.37 -8.41
C GLY A 122 5.36 11.59 -8.38
N PHE A 123 5.23 10.54 -7.59
CA PHE A 123 3.96 9.83 -7.40
C PHE A 123 2.88 10.78 -6.85
N LEU A 124 3.19 11.54 -5.80
CA LEU A 124 2.25 12.49 -5.21
C LEU A 124 1.86 13.58 -6.21
N ASP A 125 2.82 14.13 -6.97
CA ASP A 125 2.54 15.11 -8.02
C ASP A 125 1.63 14.52 -9.11
N HIS A 126 1.88 13.27 -9.50
CA HIS A 126 1.06 12.61 -10.51
C HIS A 126 -0.37 12.38 -10.02
N ILE A 127 -0.57 11.87 -8.80
CA ILE A 127 -1.92 11.65 -8.29
C ILE A 127 -2.64 12.95 -7.93
N ALA A 128 -1.92 14.02 -7.55
CA ALA A 128 -2.49 15.34 -7.29
C ALA A 128 -3.21 15.92 -8.51
N ASN A 129 -2.80 15.54 -9.71
CA ASN A 129 -3.43 15.96 -10.96
C ASN A 129 -4.71 15.18 -11.30
N LYS A 130 -5.10 14.21 -10.50
CA LYS A 130 -6.37 13.48 -10.66
C LYS A 130 -7.51 14.25 -10.01
N LYS A 131 -8.75 13.87 -10.34
CA LYS A 131 -9.93 14.49 -9.74
C LYS A 131 -10.08 14.14 -8.27
N ALA A 132 -10.45 15.10 -7.46
CA ALA A 132 -10.67 14.93 -6.02
C ALA A 132 -11.86 14.03 -5.66
N ASP A 133 -12.74 13.75 -6.61
CA ASP A 133 -13.82 12.78 -6.46
C ASP A 133 -13.35 11.32 -6.52
N VAL A 134 -12.11 11.10 -6.97
CA VAL A 134 -11.51 9.76 -7.08
C VAL A 134 -10.22 9.61 -6.29
N VAL A 135 -9.42 10.68 -6.13
CA VAL A 135 -8.11 10.62 -5.48
C VAL A 135 -8.06 11.56 -4.29
N ARG A 136 -7.51 11.08 -3.18
CA ARG A 136 -7.28 11.85 -1.96
C ARG A 136 -5.88 11.63 -1.42
N MET A 137 -5.28 12.68 -0.89
CA MET A 137 -3.98 12.65 -0.24
C MET A 137 -4.10 13.13 1.20
N TYR A 138 -3.38 12.48 2.10
CA TYR A 138 -3.36 12.78 3.52
C TYR A 138 -1.93 12.89 4.00
N LEU A 139 -1.62 13.96 4.72
CA LEU A 139 -0.32 14.25 5.29
C LEU A 139 -0.45 14.38 6.82
N PRO A 140 -0.70 13.28 7.54
CA PRO A 140 -0.89 13.33 8.98
C PRO A 140 0.42 13.75 9.67
N PRO A 141 0.37 14.68 10.64
CA PRO A 141 1.58 15.20 11.29
C PRO A 141 2.17 14.24 12.33
N ASP A 142 1.41 13.29 12.84
CA ASP A 142 1.80 12.36 13.89
C ASP A 142 1.11 10.99 13.79
N ALA A 143 1.48 10.08 14.66
CA ALA A 143 0.99 8.70 14.66
C ALA A 143 -0.51 8.60 14.94
N ASN A 144 -1.09 9.42 15.84
CA ASN A 144 -2.52 9.39 16.14
C ASN A 144 -3.33 9.90 14.94
N CYS A 145 -2.88 10.99 14.33
CA CYS A 145 -3.48 11.49 13.10
C CYS A 145 -3.36 10.47 11.96
N LEU A 146 -2.21 9.79 11.84
CA LEU A 146 -2.01 8.72 10.86
C LEU A 146 -3.02 7.59 11.07
N LEU A 147 -3.20 7.10 12.30
CA LEU A 147 -4.16 6.05 12.61
C LEU A 147 -5.60 6.47 12.29
N SER A 148 -5.96 7.70 12.61
CA SER A 148 -7.29 8.26 12.30
C SER A 148 -7.52 8.35 10.78
N CYS A 149 -6.53 8.86 10.03
CA CYS A 149 -6.59 8.92 8.56
C CYS A 149 -6.67 7.51 7.96
N PHE A 150 -5.90 6.57 8.48
CA PHE A 150 -5.88 5.19 8.00
C PHE A 150 -7.24 4.50 8.25
N ASP A 151 -7.82 4.63 9.44
CA ASP A 151 -9.16 4.10 9.75
C ASP A 151 -10.22 4.66 8.79
N HIS A 152 -10.17 5.96 8.53
CA HIS A 152 -11.04 6.60 7.54
C HIS A 152 -10.83 6.03 6.13
N CYS A 153 -9.59 5.92 5.68
CA CYS A 153 -9.27 5.44 4.34
C CYS A 153 -9.66 3.98 4.12
N ILE A 154 -9.41 3.11 5.11
CA ILE A 154 -9.73 1.69 4.98
C ILE A 154 -11.26 1.43 4.92
N LYS A 155 -12.05 2.30 5.52
CA LYS A 155 -13.52 2.27 5.48
C LYS A 155 -14.11 2.94 4.23
N SER A 156 -13.33 3.75 3.53
CA SER A 156 -13.80 4.50 2.36
C SER A 156 -14.02 3.58 1.16
N LYS A 157 -14.83 4.06 0.21
CA LYS A 157 -15.16 3.34 -1.03
C LYS A 157 -14.96 4.23 -2.23
N ASN A 158 -14.58 3.62 -3.35
CA ASN A 158 -14.41 4.27 -4.64
C ASN A 158 -13.33 5.36 -4.68
N TYR A 159 -12.30 5.28 -3.83
CA TYR A 159 -11.17 6.19 -3.86
C TYR A 159 -9.84 5.49 -4.06
N VAL A 160 -8.90 6.23 -4.57
CA VAL A 160 -7.46 5.98 -4.42
C VAL A 160 -6.97 6.95 -3.34
N ASN A 161 -6.54 6.43 -2.21
CA ASN A 161 -6.05 7.23 -1.09
C ASN A 161 -4.53 7.07 -0.99
N ALA A 162 -3.80 8.16 -0.85
CA ALA A 162 -2.39 8.16 -0.51
C ALA A 162 -2.18 8.80 0.86
N ILE A 163 -1.61 8.07 1.78
CA ILE A 163 -1.31 8.51 3.14
C ILE A 163 0.20 8.58 3.28
N VAL A 164 0.73 9.77 3.53
CA VAL A 164 2.16 9.98 3.71
C VAL A 164 2.50 9.83 5.18
N ALA A 165 3.19 8.75 5.50
CA ALA A 165 3.70 8.47 6.85
C ALA A 165 5.19 8.80 6.93
N SER A 166 5.72 8.91 8.14
CA SER A 166 7.14 9.11 8.36
C SER A 166 7.85 7.78 8.64
N LYS A 167 9.08 7.65 8.20
CA LYS A 167 9.99 6.56 8.57
C LYS A 167 10.52 6.72 9.99
N HIS A 168 10.76 7.94 10.40
CA HIS A 168 11.34 8.32 11.68
C HIS A 168 10.26 8.73 12.68
N PRO A 169 10.55 8.58 13.99
CA PRO A 169 9.69 9.12 15.04
C PRO A 169 9.50 10.63 14.87
N SER A 170 8.27 11.09 15.03
CA SER A 170 7.91 12.50 15.01
C SER A 170 7.30 12.93 16.35
N CYS A 171 7.26 14.23 16.61
CA CYS A 171 6.57 14.77 17.77
C CYS A 171 5.09 14.38 17.73
N GLN A 172 4.54 14.02 18.87
CA GLN A 172 3.11 13.75 19.01
C GLN A 172 2.38 15.05 19.32
N TRP A 173 1.40 15.41 18.50
CA TRP A 173 0.66 16.67 18.62
C TRP A 173 -0.75 16.50 19.17
N LEU A 174 -1.35 15.29 19.04
CA LEU A 174 -2.70 14.96 19.50
C LEU A 174 -2.70 13.66 20.31
#